data_a2707b54ff6400113ee009749f96dae0
#
_entry.id   a2707b54ff6400113ee009749f96dae0
#
_cell.length_a   1.000
_cell.length_b   1.000
_cell.length_c   1.000
_cell.angle_alpha   90.00
_cell.angle_beta   90.00
_cell.angle_gamma   90.00
#
_symmetry.space_group_name_H-M   'P 1'
#
loop_
_entity.id
_entity.type
_entity.pdbx_description
1 polymer ?
#
loop_
_entity_poly.entity_id
_entity_poly.type
_entity_poly.pdbx_seq_one_letter_code
_entity_poly.pdbx_strand_id
1 'polypeptide(L)'
;MPSPIHILGFAGSLRKNSYNRAALKIAQELVPEGAELEIVTLDELPLFNQDYENDEPAPVRSFKEKIRQADSLLIVTPEYNYSTSGVLKNAIDWASRPTGKSVLEGKPAALMGVGGRFGTVRAQQHLRQTFLYLNMPVLLKPEVHVMAAWEKFDNNGNLTDDKTREQIQALVEALVQWTKRFAK
;
A
#
# COMPACT_ATOMS: atom_id res chain seq x y z
N MET A 1 -19.85 18.72 8.64
CA MET A 1 -19.72 17.55 7.75
C MET A 1 -18.76 16.59 8.42
N PRO A 2 -18.94 15.28 8.34
CA PRO A 2 -17.94 14.34 8.85
C PRO A 2 -16.59 14.58 8.14
N SER A 3 -15.48 14.38 8.84
CA SER A 3 -14.14 14.46 8.24
C SER A 3 -14.00 13.44 7.11
N PRO A 4 -13.25 13.75 6.04
CA PRO A 4 -13.01 12.80 4.97
C PRO A 4 -12.26 11.57 5.50
N ILE A 5 -12.50 10.41 4.90
CA ILE A 5 -11.75 9.18 5.20
C ILE A 5 -10.31 9.38 4.73
N HIS A 6 -9.37 9.26 5.65
CA HIS A 6 -7.94 9.42 5.36
C HIS A 6 -7.30 8.06 5.03
N ILE A 7 -6.87 7.89 3.79
CA ILE A 7 -6.15 6.72 3.30
C ILE A 7 -4.66 7.05 3.22
N LEU A 8 -3.80 6.23 3.82
CA LEU A 8 -2.36 6.34 3.63
C LEU A 8 -1.90 5.34 2.56
N GLY A 9 -1.28 5.85 1.48
CA GLY A 9 -0.77 5.04 0.39
C GLY A 9 0.74 4.98 0.35
N PHE A 10 1.31 3.79 0.09
CA PHE A 10 2.74 3.64 -0.16
C PHE A 10 3.03 2.51 -1.13
N ALA A 11 4.14 2.65 -1.88
CA ALA A 11 4.57 1.69 -2.87
C ALA A 11 5.90 1.04 -2.48
N GLY A 12 5.99 -0.29 -2.63
CA GLY A 12 7.17 -1.09 -2.30
C GLY A 12 8.31 -1.00 -3.32
N SER A 13 8.42 0.10 -4.06
CA SER A 13 9.49 0.29 -5.06
C SER A 13 10.15 1.65 -4.91
N LEU A 14 11.48 1.65 -4.77
CA LEU A 14 12.29 2.88 -4.71
C LEU A 14 12.71 3.39 -6.11
N ARG A 15 12.43 2.63 -7.18
CA ARG A 15 12.80 3.03 -8.54
C ARG A 15 12.11 4.33 -8.92
N LYS A 16 12.86 5.32 -9.43
CA LYS A 16 12.36 6.65 -9.82
C LYS A 16 11.16 6.55 -10.78
N ASN A 17 11.26 5.72 -11.81
CA ASN A 17 10.22 5.49 -12.82
C ASN A 17 9.46 4.18 -12.50
N SER A 18 9.01 4.00 -11.28
CA SER A 18 8.28 2.81 -10.87
C SER A 18 6.82 2.87 -11.31
N TYR A 19 6.36 1.86 -12.05
CA TYR A 19 4.95 1.70 -12.39
C TYR A 19 4.05 1.57 -11.14
N ASN A 20 4.56 1.01 -10.04
CA ASN A 20 3.81 0.93 -8.79
C ASN A 20 3.63 2.30 -8.13
N ARG A 21 4.65 3.18 -8.19
CA ARG A 21 4.52 4.59 -7.75
C ARG A 21 3.58 5.36 -8.66
N ALA A 22 3.61 5.12 -9.97
CA ALA A 22 2.68 5.72 -10.94
C ALA A 22 1.23 5.27 -10.66
N ALA A 23 0.99 3.97 -10.48
CA ALA A 23 -0.34 3.46 -10.14
C ALA A 23 -0.89 4.04 -8.83
N LEU A 24 -0.02 4.25 -7.83
CA LEU A 24 -0.43 4.89 -6.58
C LEU A 24 -0.86 6.35 -6.78
N LYS A 25 -0.18 7.10 -7.66
CA LYS A 25 -0.61 8.47 -8.03
C LYS A 25 -1.95 8.47 -8.77
N ILE A 26 -2.15 7.51 -9.69
CA ILE A 26 -3.45 7.33 -10.35
C ILE A 26 -4.56 7.03 -9.33
N ALA A 27 -4.29 6.17 -8.34
CA ALA A 27 -5.23 5.92 -7.26
C ALA A 27 -5.56 7.19 -6.47
N GLN A 28 -4.58 8.07 -6.23
CA GLN A 28 -4.81 9.35 -5.56
C GLN A 28 -5.74 10.28 -6.38
N GLU A 29 -5.60 10.30 -7.71
CA GLU A 29 -6.48 11.07 -8.60
C GLU A 29 -7.92 10.53 -8.64
N LEU A 30 -8.10 9.23 -8.36
CA LEU A 30 -9.37 8.50 -8.46
C LEU A 30 -10.11 8.34 -7.12
N VAL A 31 -9.61 8.96 -6.06
CA VAL A 31 -10.26 8.92 -4.74
C VAL A 31 -11.66 9.55 -4.84
N PRO A 32 -12.73 8.86 -4.39
CA PRO A 32 -14.06 9.41 -4.43
C PRO A 32 -14.26 10.55 -3.44
N GLU A 33 -15.28 11.36 -3.66
CA GLU A 33 -15.68 12.42 -2.73
C GLU A 33 -15.91 11.87 -1.31
N GLY A 34 -15.46 12.62 -0.30
CA GLY A 34 -15.52 12.22 1.10
C GLY A 34 -14.37 11.32 1.56
N ALA A 35 -13.34 11.15 0.74
CA ALA A 35 -12.08 10.50 1.12
C ALA A 35 -10.87 11.27 0.55
N GLU A 36 -9.71 11.06 1.15
CA GLU A 36 -8.43 11.59 0.67
C GLU A 36 -7.35 10.52 0.75
N LEU A 37 -6.37 10.55 -0.15
CA LEU A 37 -5.24 9.64 -0.15
C LEU A 37 -3.93 10.43 -0.04
N GLU A 38 -3.28 10.29 1.10
CA GLU A 38 -1.92 10.78 1.33
C GLU A 38 -0.91 9.73 0.83
N ILE A 39 0.09 10.15 0.06
CA ILE A 39 1.17 9.28 -0.38
C ILE A 39 2.42 9.54 0.46
N VAL A 40 2.99 8.46 1.01
CA VAL A 40 4.30 8.48 1.66
C VAL A 40 5.30 7.61 0.91
N THR A 41 6.57 8.01 0.97
CA THR A 41 7.68 7.24 0.41
C THR A 41 8.34 6.39 1.50
N LEU A 42 8.98 5.30 1.08
CA LEU A 42 9.71 4.40 1.98
C LEU A 42 11.23 4.56 1.86
N ASP A 43 11.66 5.61 1.15
CA ASP A 43 13.07 5.81 0.75
C ASP A 43 13.99 6.04 1.96
N GLU A 44 13.48 6.65 3.02
CA GLU A 44 14.28 7.03 4.20
C GLU A 44 14.25 6.00 5.33
N LEU A 45 13.47 4.93 5.19
CA LEU A 45 13.38 3.91 6.22
C LEU A 45 14.68 3.08 6.26
N PRO A 46 15.43 3.10 7.38
CA PRO A 46 16.60 2.23 7.52
C PRO A 46 16.18 0.76 7.54
N LEU A 47 17.13 -0.15 7.33
CA LEU A 47 16.86 -1.58 7.52
C LEU A 47 16.42 -1.84 8.96
N PHE A 48 15.39 -2.67 9.11
CA PHE A 48 14.88 -3.07 10.40
C PHE A 48 15.99 -3.74 11.23
N ASN A 49 16.16 -3.24 12.43
CA ASN A 49 17.02 -3.85 13.45
C ASN A 49 16.29 -3.76 14.79
N GLN A 50 16.09 -4.91 15.42
CA GLN A 50 15.36 -5.02 16.67
C GLN A 50 16.00 -4.25 17.84
N ASP A 51 17.30 -4.01 17.80
CA ASP A 51 18.01 -3.23 18.83
C ASP A 51 17.46 -1.81 18.98
N TYR A 52 16.82 -1.27 17.94
CA TYR A 52 16.23 0.07 17.91
C TYR A 52 14.74 0.11 18.19
N GLU A 53 14.10 -1.00 18.59
CA GLU A 53 12.64 -1.03 18.84
C GLU A 53 12.16 -0.04 19.93
N ASN A 54 13.02 0.26 20.91
CA ASN A 54 12.70 1.19 22.00
C ASN A 54 13.21 2.62 21.77
N ASP A 55 14.07 2.81 20.76
CA ASP A 55 14.57 4.12 20.33
C ASP A 55 14.57 4.19 18.80
N GLU A 56 13.37 4.18 18.23
CA GLU A 56 13.16 4.12 16.79
C GLU A 56 13.76 5.35 16.08
N PRO A 57 14.40 5.17 14.90
CA PRO A 57 14.84 6.29 14.07
C PRO A 57 13.70 7.24 13.70
N ALA A 58 14.01 8.53 13.54
CA ALA A 58 13.00 9.56 13.26
C ALA A 58 12.12 9.25 12.03
N PRO A 59 12.65 8.75 10.87
CA PRO A 59 11.82 8.36 9.74
C PRO A 59 10.81 7.24 10.09
N VAL A 60 11.21 6.29 10.94
CA VAL A 60 10.34 5.19 11.39
C VAL A 60 9.20 5.73 12.25
N ARG A 61 9.50 6.59 13.23
CA ARG A 61 8.49 7.24 14.07
C ARG A 61 7.48 8.02 13.23
N SER A 62 7.96 8.81 12.27
CA SER A 62 7.11 9.58 11.34
C SER A 62 6.21 8.68 10.52
N PHE A 63 6.74 7.61 9.93
CA PHE A 63 5.96 6.64 9.15
C PHE A 63 4.89 5.97 9.99
N LYS A 64 5.22 5.51 11.19
CA LYS A 64 4.26 4.88 12.12
C LYS A 64 3.18 5.85 12.56
N GLU A 65 3.52 7.12 12.79
CA GLU A 65 2.52 8.13 13.16
C GLU A 65 1.52 8.38 12.02
N LYS A 66 1.98 8.46 10.78
CA LYS A 66 1.09 8.56 9.62
C LYS A 66 0.16 7.35 9.50
N ILE A 67 0.65 6.13 9.78
CA ILE A 67 -0.20 4.93 9.81
C ILE A 67 -1.25 5.04 10.93
N ARG A 68 -0.91 5.55 12.11
CA ARG A 68 -1.88 5.72 13.21
C ARG A 68 -3.00 6.68 12.84
N GLN A 69 -2.64 7.80 12.21
CA GLN A 69 -3.58 8.86 11.82
C GLN A 69 -4.49 8.46 10.66
N ALA A 70 -4.07 7.53 9.81
CA ALA A 70 -4.86 7.05 8.69
C ALA A 70 -5.98 6.11 9.14
N ASP A 71 -7.14 6.20 8.48
CA ASP A 71 -8.26 5.27 8.67
C ASP A 71 -8.02 3.93 7.99
N SER A 72 -7.27 3.92 6.86
CA SER A 72 -6.93 2.72 6.11
C SER A 72 -5.65 2.88 5.30
N LEU A 73 -5.18 1.76 4.72
CA LEU A 73 -3.95 1.71 3.93
C LEU A 73 -4.21 1.24 2.50
N LEU A 74 -3.58 1.91 1.52
CA LEU A 74 -3.44 1.40 0.16
C LEU A 74 -2.00 1.01 -0.10
N ILE A 75 -1.74 -0.29 -0.26
CA ILE A 75 -0.39 -0.83 -0.40
C ILE A 75 -0.17 -1.32 -1.82
N VAL A 76 0.82 -0.74 -2.50
CA VAL A 76 1.13 -1.06 -3.89
C VAL A 76 2.45 -1.82 -3.97
N THR A 77 2.39 -3.09 -4.37
CA THR A 77 3.55 -3.97 -4.34
C THR A 77 4.08 -4.33 -5.73
N PRO A 78 5.39 -4.18 -5.98
CA PRO A 78 6.04 -4.92 -7.07
C PRO A 78 6.15 -6.40 -6.69
N GLU A 79 6.49 -7.24 -7.67
CA GLU A 79 6.87 -8.64 -7.43
C GLU A 79 8.33 -8.83 -7.82
N TYR A 80 9.16 -9.21 -6.86
CA TYR A 80 10.56 -9.55 -7.08
C TYR A 80 10.82 -10.99 -6.61
N ASN A 81 11.40 -11.80 -7.50
CA ASN A 81 11.72 -13.20 -7.18
C ASN A 81 10.53 -13.96 -6.57
N TYR A 82 9.34 -13.80 -7.19
CA TYR A 82 8.08 -14.40 -6.76
C TYR A 82 7.56 -13.96 -5.39
N SER A 83 8.07 -12.86 -4.82
CA SER A 83 7.67 -12.38 -3.50
C SER A 83 7.48 -10.86 -3.47
N THR A 84 7.13 -10.34 -2.29
CA THR A 84 7.12 -8.90 -2.03
C THR A 84 8.54 -8.33 -2.08
N SER A 85 8.67 -7.02 -2.25
CA SER A 85 9.97 -6.35 -2.20
C SER A 85 10.52 -6.30 -0.78
N GLY A 86 11.86 -6.31 -0.66
CA GLY A 86 12.52 -6.09 0.62
C GLY A 86 12.17 -4.75 1.25
N VAL A 87 12.00 -3.71 0.44
CA VAL A 87 11.57 -2.37 0.89
C VAL A 87 10.22 -2.42 1.60
N LEU A 88 9.23 -3.09 0.99
CA LEU A 88 7.89 -3.18 1.58
C LEU A 88 7.90 -4.08 2.82
N LYS A 89 8.63 -5.20 2.77
CA LYS A 89 8.76 -6.07 3.94
C LYS A 89 9.42 -5.32 5.11
N ASN A 90 10.47 -4.55 4.84
CA ASN A 90 11.15 -3.70 5.83
C ASN A 90 10.18 -2.68 6.49
N ALA A 91 9.37 -2.00 5.68
CA ALA A 91 8.38 -1.05 6.19
C ALA A 91 7.33 -1.72 7.10
N ILE A 92 6.88 -2.93 6.73
CA ILE A 92 5.94 -3.72 7.52
C ILE A 92 6.60 -4.18 8.83
N ASP A 93 7.87 -4.61 8.79
CA ASP A 93 8.59 -5.04 9.99
C ASP A 93 8.70 -3.89 11.01
N TRP A 94 9.08 -2.69 10.57
CA TRP A 94 9.06 -1.51 11.43
C TRP A 94 7.67 -1.18 11.99
N ALA A 95 6.65 -1.16 11.14
CA ALA A 95 5.28 -0.78 11.54
C ALA A 95 4.64 -1.80 12.49
N SER A 96 5.09 -3.06 12.47
CA SER A 96 4.59 -4.13 13.33
C SER A 96 5.21 -4.15 14.74
N ARG A 97 6.20 -3.32 15.02
CA ARG A 97 6.99 -3.35 16.27
C ARG A 97 6.73 -2.13 17.17
N PRO A 98 7.05 -2.24 18.48
CA PRO A 98 7.40 -3.47 19.18
C PRO A 98 6.21 -4.43 19.28
N THR A 99 6.48 -5.69 19.61
CA THR A 99 5.43 -6.73 19.76
C THR A 99 4.33 -6.27 20.72
N GLY A 100 3.06 -6.44 20.32
CA GLY A 100 1.90 -6.00 21.09
C GLY A 100 1.57 -4.50 20.98
N LYS A 101 2.32 -3.74 20.15
CA LYS A 101 2.08 -2.31 19.86
C LYS A 101 2.12 -2.01 18.36
N SER A 102 1.76 -2.99 17.54
CA SER A 102 1.68 -2.83 16.07
C SER A 102 0.71 -1.71 15.69
N VAL A 103 1.16 -0.77 14.85
CA VAL A 103 0.27 0.27 14.30
C VAL A 103 -0.56 -0.26 13.13
N LEU A 104 -0.31 -1.50 12.72
CA LEU A 104 -1.02 -2.19 11.63
C LEU A 104 -2.22 -3.01 12.14
N GLU A 105 -2.25 -3.39 13.42
CA GLU A 105 -3.31 -4.21 13.97
C GLU A 105 -4.69 -3.55 13.82
N GLY A 106 -5.64 -4.29 13.26
CA GLY A 106 -7.00 -3.80 13.01
C GLY A 106 -7.11 -2.73 11.91
N LYS A 107 -6.00 -2.32 11.26
CA LYS A 107 -5.99 -1.30 10.22
C LYS A 107 -6.53 -1.87 8.90
N PRO A 108 -7.66 -1.38 8.38
CA PRO A 108 -8.18 -1.80 7.08
C PRO A 108 -7.16 -1.51 5.98
N ALA A 109 -7.05 -2.43 5.01
CA ALA A 109 -6.11 -2.24 3.91
C ALA A 109 -6.63 -2.81 2.58
N ALA A 110 -6.14 -2.26 1.47
CA ALA A 110 -6.25 -2.85 0.15
C ALA A 110 -4.88 -3.04 -0.48
N LEU A 111 -4.78 -4.04 -1.36
CA LEU A 111 -3.58 -4.37 -2.11
C LEU A 111 -3.81 -4.18 -3.60
N MET A 112 -2.82 -3.63 -4.29
CA MET A 112 -2.72 -3.70 -5.74
C MET A 112 -1.24 -3.81 -6.14
N GLY A 113 -1.01 -4.09 -7.42
CA GLY A 113 0.36 -4.05 -7.91
C GLY A 113 0.46 -4.13 -9.42
N VAL A 114 1.56 -3.58 -9.91
CA VAL A 114 1.91 -3.50 -11.32
C VAL A 114 3.21 -4.24 -11.53
N GLY A 115 3.19 -5.20 -12.46
CA GLY A 115 4.34 -6.05 -12.69
C GLY A 115 4.48 -6.53 -14.13
N GLY A 116 5.28 -7.57 -14.30
CA GLY A 116 5.52 -8.23 -15.56
C GLY A 116 4.39 -9.19 -15.95
N ARG A 117 4.77 -10.37 -16.47
CA ARG A 117 3.84 -11.35 -17.06
C ARG A 117 2.72 -11.82 -16.12
N PHE A 118 2.96 -11.87 -14.84
CA PHE A 118 2.01 -12.39 -13.83
C PHE A 118 1.45 -11.28 -12.93
N GLY A 119 1.63 -10.00 -13.30
CA GLY A 119 1.29 -8.90 -12.40
C GLY A 119 2.09 -9.02 -11.11
N THR A 120 1.43 -9.00 -9.98
CA THR A 120 2.06 -9.15 -8.66
C THR A 120 1.28 -10.15 -7.78
N VAL A 121 0.72 -11.19 -8.40
CA VAL A 121 -0.17 -12.14 -7.72
C VAL A 121 0.51 -12.80 -6.52
N ARG A 122 1.73 -13.30 -6.69
CA ARG A 122 2.46 -14.01 -5.63
C ARG A 122 2.87 -13.05 -4.51
N ALA A 123 3.36 -11.87 -4.86
CA ALA A 123 3.71 -10.85 -3.89
C ALA A 123 2.49 -10.46 -3.03
N GLN A 124 1.33 -10.28 -3.64
CA GLN A 124 0.10 -9.97 -2.92
C GLN A 124 -0.35 -11.13 -2.02
N GLN A 125 -0.20 -12.40 -2.44
CA GLN A 125 -0.50 -13.55 -1.60
C GLN A 125 0.43 -13.65 -0.38
N HIS A 126 1.73 -13.41 -0.56
CA HIS A 126 2.67 -13.37 0.57
C HIS A 126 2.36 -12.24 1.54
N LEU A 127 1.94 -11.06 1.04
CA LEU A 127 1.50 -9.96 1.88
C LEU A 127 0.22 -10.32 2.65
N ARG A 128 -0.76 -10.98 2.02
CA ARG A 128 -1.98 -11.44 2.71
C ARG A 128 -1.66 -12.39 3.85
N GLN A 129 -0.69 -13.30 3.66
CA GLN A 129 -0.22 -14.19 4.73
C GLN A 129 0.42 -13.40 5.88
N THR A 130 1.24 -12.39 5.56
CA THR A 130 1.85 -11.50 6.56
C THR A 130 0.78 -10.71 7.33
N PHE A 131 -0.22 -10.19 6.64
CA PHE A 131 -1.29 -9.39 7.23
C PHE A 131 -2.27 -10.24 8.06
N LEU A 132 -2.43 -11.51 7.74
CA LEU A 132 -3.15 -12.46 8.59
C LEU A 132 -2.50 -12.54 9.99
N TYR A 133 -1.18 -12.70 10.05
CA TYR A 133 -0.43 -12.69 11.32
C TYR A 133 -0.58 -11.37 12.08
N LEU A 134 -0.59 -10.25 11.36
CA LEU A 134 -0.70 -8.90 11.93
C LEU A 134 -2.15 -8.48 12.28
N ASN A 135 -3.12 -9.36 12.12
CA ASN A 135 -4.54 -9.09 12.37
C ASN A 135 -5.07 -7.86 11.60
N MET A 136 -4.63 -7.71 10.34
CA MET A 136 -5.09 -6.63 9.45
C MET A 136 -6.30 -7.09 8.63
N PRO A 137 -7.43 -6.37 8.64
CA PRO A 137 -8.58 -6.66 7.79
C PRO A 137 -8.34 -6.20 6.34
N VAL A 138 -7.74 -7.07 5.53
CA VAL A 138 -7.42 -6.76 4.13
C VAL A 138 -8.62 -7.04 3.23
N LEU A 139 -8.96 -6.05 2.39
CA LEU A 139 -10.00 -6.18 1.36
C LEU A 139 -9.67 -7.34 0.40
N LEU A 140 -10.63 -8.25 0.21
CA LEU A 140 -10.42 -9.42 -0.65
C LEU A 140 -10.73 -9.14 -2.12
N LYS A 141 -11.71 -8.30 -2.41
CA LYS A 141 -12.17 -7.95 -3.76
C LYS A 141 -12.47 -6.45 -3.86
N PRO A 142 -12.22 -5.83 -5.03
CA PRO A 142 -11.58 -6.41 -6.22
C PRO A 142 -10.09 -6.68 -6.02
N GLU A 143 -9.54 -7.67 -6.76
CA GLU A 143 -8.09 -7.86 -6.88
C GLU A 143 -7.57 -7.07 -8.07
N VAL A 144 -6.47 -6.33 -7.88
CA VAL A 144 -5.83 -5.55 -8.95
C VAL A 144 -4.41 -6.04 -9.17
N HIS A 145 -4.23 -6.83 -10.23
CA HIS A 145 -2.98 -7.41 -10.67
C HIS A 145 -2.68 -6.91 -12.09
N VAL A 146 -2.02 -5.75 -12.21
CA VAL A 146 -1.71 -5.16 -13.52
C VAL A 146 -0.54 -5.91 -14.14
N MET A 147 -0.84 -6.70 -15.19
CA MET A 147 0.15 -7.45 -15.95
C MET A 147 0.72 -6.61 -17.10
N ALA A 148 1.88 -7.01 -17.61
CA ALA A 148 2.52 -6.39 -18.76
C ALA A 148 2.59 -4.86 -18.66
N ALA A 149 3.19 -4.37 -17.58
CA ALA A 149 3.23 -2.94 -17.25
C ALA A 149 3.68 -2.05 -18.43
N TRP A 150 4.61 -2.54 -19.25
CA TRP A 150 5.13 -1.85 -20.44
C TRP A 150 4.10 -1.61 -21.55
N GLU A 151 2.96 -2.31 -21.54
CA GLU A 151 1.84 -2.12 -22.47
C GLU A 151 0.76 -1.18 -21.90
N LYS A 152 0.85 -0.87 -20.61
CA LYS A 152 -0.16 -0.11 -19.87
C LYS A 152 0.27 1.31 -19.54
N PHE A 153 1.57 1.57 -19.58
CA PHE A 153 2.15 2.88 -19.27
C PHE A 153 3.05 3.35 -20.42
N ASP A 154 3.00 4.64 -20.70
CA ASP A 154 3.92 5.27 -21.65
C ASP A 154 5.35 5.43 -21.08
N ASN A 155 6.26 5.94 -21.90
CA ASN A 155 7.66 6.18 -21.51
C ASN A 155 7.82 7.25 -20.40
N ASN A 156 6.80 8.08 -20.19
CA ASN A 156 6.77 9.09 -19.14
C ASN A 156 6.16 8.57 -17.84
N GLY A 157 5.65 7.32 -17.84
CA GLY A 157 4.98 6.69 -16.69
C GLY A 157 3.49 7.04 -16.56
N ASN A 158 2.88 7.62 -17.58
CA ASN A 158 1.44 7.86 -17.60
C ASN A 158 0.70 6.56 -17.95
N LEU A 159 -0.40 6.30 -17.26
CA LEU A 159 -1.27 5.16 -17.55
C LEU A 159 -2.08 5.45 -18.82
N THR A 160 -1.98 4.54 -19.81
CA THR A 160 -2.64 4.66 -21.12
C THR A 160 -3.77 3.64 -21.33
N ASP A 161 -3.97 2.73 -20.36
CA ASP A 161 -4.94 1.64 -20.41
C ASP A 161 -6.16 1.96 -19.55
N ASP A 162 -7.29 2.28 -20.16
CA ASP A 162 -8.53 2.66 -19.48
C ASP A 162 -9.04 1.55 -18.57
N LYS A 163 -8.94 0.29 -18.97
CA LYS A 163 -9.35 -0.85 -18.16
C LYS A 163 -8.57 -0.94 -16.84
N THR A 164 -7.28 -0.67 -16.88
CA THR A 164 -6.45 -0.61 -15.66
C THR A 164 -6.88 0.57 -14.78
N ARG A 165 -7.23 1.71 -15.38
CA ARG A 165 -7.73 2.88 -14.65
C ARG A 165 -9.04 2.56 -13.93
N GLU A 166 -9.99 1.92 -14.62
CA GLU A 166 -11.26 1.45 -14.03
C GLU A 166 -11.04 0.46 -12.87
N GLN A 167 -10.10 -0.47 -13.01
CA GLN A 167 -9.77 -1.42 -11.94
C GLN A 167 -9.19 -0.73 -10.70
N ILE A 168 -8.32 0.27 -10.87
CA ILE A 168 -7.77 1.04 -9.76
C ILE A 168 -8.89 1.85 -9.09
N GLN A 169 -9.76 2.49 -9.86
CA GLN A 169 -10.90 3.23 -9.34
C GLN A 169 -11.80 2.34 -8.49
N ALA A 170 -12.21 1.19 -9.03
CA ALA A 170 -13.06 0.24 -8.31
C ALA A 170 -12.42 -0.23 -6.99
N LEU A 171 -11.09 -0.41 -6.97
CA LEU A 171 -10.38 -0.79 -5.75
C LEU A 171 -10.42 0.32 -4.70
N VAL A 172 -10.17 1.56 -5.09
CA VAL A 172 -10.18 2.70 -4.16
C VAL A 172 -11.57 2.95 -3.59
N GLU A 173 -12.61 2.90 -4.43
CA GLU A 173 -14.01 3.00 -4.00
C GLU A 173 -14.36 1.87 -3.01
N ALA A 174 -13.96 0.63 -3.32
CA ALA A 174 -14.18 -0.52 -2.43
C ALA A 174 -13.41 -0.37 -1.11
N LEU A 175 -12.19 0.17 -1.12
CA LEU A 175 -11.42 0.44 0.09
C LEU A 175 -12.13 1.46 0.98
N VAL A 176 -12.69 2.53 0.41
CA VAL A 176 -13.47 3.53 1.17
C VAL A 176 -14.68 2.86 1.83
N GLN A 177 -15.43 2.03 1.11
CA GLN A 177 -16.57 1.29 1.70
C GLN A 177 -16.12 0.26 2.75
N TRP A 178 -14.97 -0.38 2.54
CA TRP A 178 -14.38 -1.31 3.50
C TRP A 178 -13.99 -0.60 4.80
N THR A 179 -13.34 0.55 4.69
CA THR A 179 -12.93 1.38 5.83
C THR A 179 -14.11 1.78 6.71
N LYS A 180 -15.24 2.16 6.11
CA LYS A 180 -16.47 2.52 6.86
C LYS A 180 -16.98 1.43 7.79
N ARG A 181 -16.67 0.15 7.52
CA ARG A 181 -17.08 -0.97 8.37
C ARG A 181 -16.30 -1.06 9.69
N PHE A 182 -15.15 -0.38 9.76
CA PHE A 182 -14.27 -0.35 10.93
C PHE A 182 -14.25 1.02 11.61
N ALA A 183 -14.95 2.02 11.07
CA ALA A 183 -15.14 3.31 11.74
C ALA A 183 -15.91 3.08 13.05
N LYS A 184 -15.36 3.62 14.14
CA LYS A 184 -15.99 3.57 15.47
C LYS A 184 -17.02 4.67 15.62
#